data_bbbdb4ec97727e88cb4883811882462a
#
_entry.id   bbbdb4ec97727e88cb4883811882462a
#
_cell.length_a   1.000
_cell.length_b   1.000
_cell.length_c   1.000
_cell.angle_alpha   90.00
_cell.angle_beta   90.00
_cell.angle_gamma   90.00
#
_symmetry.space_group_name_H-M   'P 1'
#
loop_
_entity.id
_entity.type
_entity.pdbx_description
1 polymer ?
#
loop_
_entity_poly.entity_id
_entity_poly.type
_entity_poly.pdbx_seq_one_letter_code
_entity_poly.pdbx_strand_id
1 'polypeptide(L)'
;GPGDKIHMLYQINLTMKKLLLILACSVAFLEVAAQDMIIYKDKTIDEVTIIEVNPDFIKYREYGAPVNSATFSIEKDYLSKIIFESGRVMDLSKTMMDDERIYANQRRHGIKLDIGAISQNYMFIVYEEAINPSSSWEAGALFVGAGYENQNGWNDPERAMGAGLYTGFKFKRSPNFYMQRMRYGHIMRGSYIKPNLMITTFNYDRIDYDHPPDPVTFMYPTTRESAFAGAAMLEFGNQLVLSERLMVEYSAGFGYGFTTKQAYWNYSNYGFSGGVGTDLAPYVWNFGLKVGYLLK
;
A
#
# COMPACT_ATOMS: atom_id res chain seq x y z
N GLY A 1 79.26 -1.10 28.62
CA GLY A 1 80.16 -0.98 27.47
C GLY A 1 79.46 -1.20 26.15
N PRO A 2 80.09 -1.04 24.98
CA PRO A 2 79.46 -1.23 23.65
C PRO A 2 78.85 -2.63 23.41
N GLY A 3 79.41 -3.68 24.07
CA GLY A 3 78.95 -5.06 23.97
C GLY A 3 77.55 -5.31 24.55
N ASP A 4 77.14 -4.61 25.60
CA ASP A 4 75.89 -4.80 26.30
C ASP A 4 74.72 -4.29 25.44
N LYS A 5 74.92 -3.23 24.68
CA LYS A 5 73.93 -2.70 23.76
C LYS A 5 73.60 -3.65 22.59
N ILE A 6 74.65 -4.32 22.07
CA ILE A 6 74.48 -5.28 20.98
C ILE A 6 73.77 -6.53 21.46
N HIS A 7 74.06 -6.98 22.67
CA HIS A 7 73.37 -8.15 23.24
C HIS A 7 71.90 -7.82 23.55
N MET A 8 71.61 -6.64 24.05
CA MET A 8 70.26 -6.17 24.30
C MET A 8 69.44 -6.03 23.00
N LEU A 9 70.02 -5.47 21.92
CA LEU A 9 69.34 -5.37 20.63
C LEU A 9 69.07 -6.74 20.00
N TYR A 10 70.02 -7.71 20.16
CA TYR A 10 69.81 -9.07 19.71
C TYR A 10 68.64 -9.79 20.44
N GLN A 11 68.55 -9.61 21.76
CA GLN A 11 67.47 -10.18 22.60
C GLN A 11 66.10 -9.56 22.23
N ILE A 12 66.02 -8.25 21.98
CA ILE A 12 64.80 -7.58 21.56
C ILE A 12 64.35 -8.09 20.19
N ASN A 13 65.30 -8.28 19.24
CA ASN A 13 64.99 -8.80 17.89
C ASN A 13 64.48 -10.26 17.95
N LEU A 14 65.07 -11.10 18.81
CA LEU A 14 64.65 -12.47 19.02
C LEU A 14 63.23 -12.57 19.65
N THR A 15 62.96 -11.67 20.60
CA THR A 15 61.67 -11.60 21.26
C THR A 15 60.57 -11.09 20.30
N MET A 16 60.88 -10.08 19.48
CA MET A 16 59.99 -9.61 18.42
C MET A 16 59.66 -10.70 17.37
N LYS A 17 60.67 -11.46 16.95
CA LYS A 17 60.44 -12.59 16.02
C LYS A 17 59.57 -13.68 16.61
N LYS A 18 59.74 -14.01 17.91
CA LYS A 18 58.88 -14.97 18.60
C LYS A 18 57.46 -14.46 18.73
N LEU A 19 57.27 -13.16 19.03
CA LEU A 19 55.95 -12.54 19.12
C LEU A 19 55.26 -12.51 17.78
N LEU A 20 55.97 -12.20 16.69
CA LEU A 20 55.43 -12.22 15.32
C LEU A 20 55.06 -13.64 14.89
N LEU A 21 55.83 -14.66 15.27
CA LEU A 21 55.53 -16.08 14.98
C LEU A 21 54.23 -16.54 15.75
N ILE A 22 54.11 -16.15 17.00
CA ILE A 22 52.92 -16.46 17.79
C ILE A 22 51.67 -15.76 17.20
N LEU A 23 51.81 -14.51 16.76
CA LEU A 23 50.73 -13.75 16.13
C LEU A 23 50.35 -14.38 14.76
N ALA A 24 51.33 -14.81 13.96
CA ALA A 24 51.08 -15.49 12.70
C ALA A 24 50.41 -16.87 12.90
N CYS A 25 50.82 -17.62 13.93
CA CYS A 25 50.15 -18.89 14.28
C CYS A 25 48.73 -18.66 14.81
N SER A 26 48.47 -17.62 15.59
CA SER A 26 47.11 -17.33 16.09
C SER A 26 46.15 -16.95 14.97
N VAL A 27 46.62 -16.32 13.89
CA VAL A 27 45.80 -16.00 12.72
C VAL A 27 45.53 -17.24 11.87
N ALA A 28 46.46 -18.22 11.82
CA ALA A 28 46.27 -19.46 11.05
C ALA A 28 45.27 -20.45 11.67
N PHE A 29 44.88 -20.29 12.94
CA PHE A 29 43.86 -21.12 13.61
C PHE A 29 42.46 -20.57 13.56
N LEU A 30 42.23 -19.47 12.88
CA LEU A 30 40.87 -18.97 12.60
C LEU A 30 40.33 -19.64 11.32
N GLU A 31 40.31 -20.98 11.30
CA GLU A 31 39.35 -21.69 10.45
C GLU A 31 37.98 -21.46 11.04
N VAL A 32 37.32 -20.38 10.62
CA VAL A 32 35.89 -20.22 10.81
C VAL A 32 35.28 -21.29 9.89
N ALA A 33 34.88 -22.42 10.47
CA ALA A 33 34.06 -23.39 9.78
C ALA A 33 32.76 -22.67 9.41
N ALA A 34 32.70 -22.16 8.18
CA ALA A 34 31.47 -21.61 7.64
C ALA A 34 30.52 -22.81 7.47
N GLN A 35 29.28 -22.65 7.96
CA GLN A 35 28.23 -23.67 7.86
C GLN A 35 27.02 -23.04 7.21
N ASP A 36 26.20 -23.88 6.57
CA ASP A 36 24.93 -23.41 6.06
C ASP A 36 24.00 -23.06 7.23
N MET A 37 23.29 -21.95 7.13
CA MET A 37 22.31 -21.51 8.12
C MET A 37 20.99 -21.25 7.47
N ILE A 38 19.91 -21.72 8.09
CA ILE A 38 18.54 -21.42 7.74
C ILE A 38 18.00 -20.46 8.79
N ILE A 39 17.51 -19.30 8.36
CA ILE A 39 16.87 -18.32 9.22
C ILE A 39 15.38 -18.31 8.90
N TYR A 40 14.57 -18.62 9.90
CA TYR A 40 13.11 -18.65 9.80
C TYR A 40 12.49 -17.26 9.89
N LYS A 41 11.21 -17.12 9.51
CA LYS A 41 10.46 -15.86 9.62
C LYS A 41 10.23 -15.41 11.06
N ASP A 42 10.20 -16.34 12.01
CA ASP A 42 10.15 -16.08 13.46
C ASP A 42 11.50 -15.67 14.07
N LYS A 43 12.56 -15.59 13.25
CA LYS A 43 13.94 -15.27 13.60
C LYS A 43 14.72 -16.40 14.28
N THR A 44 14.18 -17.60 14.36
CA THR A 44 14.97 -18.77 14.77
C THR A 44 16.02 -19.08 13.70
N ILE A 45 17.14 -19.65 14.12
CA ILE A 45 18.29 -19.97 13.25
C ILE A 45 18.67 -21.44 13.50
N ASP A 46 18.72 -22.21 12.43
CA ASP A 46 19.20 -23.59 12.45
C ASP A 46 20.49 -23.68 11.62
N GLU A 47 21.50 -24.31 12.21
CA GLU A 47 22.74 -24.71 11.54
C GLU A 47 22.51 -26.04 10.84
N VAL A 48 22.70 -26.07 9.54
CA VAL A 48 22.32 -27.21 8.69
C VAL A 48 23.36 -27.48 7.62
N THR A 49 23.24 -28.63 6.96
CA THR A 49 23.89 -28.90 5.69
C THR A 49 22.84 -28.94 4.59
N ILE A 50 22.86 -27.99 3.68
CA ILE A 50 21.91 -27.91 2.58
C ILE A 50 22.28 -28.95 1.52
N ILE A 51 21.30 -29.79 1.17
CA ILE A 51 21.48 -30.86 0.19
C ILE A 51 20.97 -30.42 -1.17
N GLU A 52 19.81 -29.81 -1.19
CA GLU A 52 19.12 -29.43 -2.43
C GLU A 52 18.25 -28.20 -2.21
N VAL A 53 18.26 -27.28 -3.17
CA VAL A 53 17.41 -26.09 -3.20
C VAL A 53 16.44 -26.20 -4.37
N ASN A 54 15.20 -26.52 -4.09
CA ASN A 54 14.11 -26.56 -5.07
C ASN A 54 13.39 -25.21 -5.15
N PRO A 55 12.53 -24.97 -6.15
CA PRO A 55 11.75 -23.74 -6.24
C PRO A 55 10.90 -23.44 -5.00
N ASP A 56 10.25 -24.47 -4.42
CA ASP A 56 9.26 -24.30 -3.36
C ASP A 56 9.77 -24.75 -1.98
N PHE A 57 10.76 -25.62 -1.93
CA PHE A 57 11.28 -26.17 -0.68
C PHE A 57 12.79 -26.37 -0.72
N ILE A 58 13.38 -26.62 0.46
CA ILE A 58 14.80 -26.90 0.66
C ILE A 58 14.91 -28.24 1.38
N LYS A 59 15.83 -29.10 0.89
CA LYS A 59 16.22 -30.30 1.60
C LYS A 59 17.53 -30.05 2.34
N TYR A 60 17.54 -30.39 3.60
CA TYR A 60 18.68 -30.20 4.47
C TYR A 60 18.85 -31.34 5.44
N ARG A 61 19.98 -31.40 6.08
CA ARG A 61 20.35 -32.31 7.15
C ARG A 61 20.87 -31.49 8.32
N GLU A 62 20.74 -31.99 9.52
CA GLU A 62 21.34 -31.36 10.70
C GLU A 62 22.87 -31.25 10.51
N TYR A 63 23.44 -30.16 10.95
CA TYR A 63 24.87 -29.93 10.85
C TYR A 63 25.66 -31.00 11.61
N GLY A 64 26.72 -31.54 10.98
CA GLY A 64 27.53 -32.61 11.57
C GLY A 64 26.89 -33.98 11.57
N ALA A 65 25.68 -34.17 11.09
CA ALA A 65 25.05 -35.48 10.99
C ALA A 65 25.70 -36.35 9.90
N PRO A 66 25.80 -37.67 10.11
CA PRO A 66 26.36 -38.61 9.13
C PRO A 66 25.65 -38.55 7.77
N VAL A 67 26.37 -38.85 6.69
CA VAL A 67 25.85 -38.80 5.30
C VAL A 67 24.55 -39.61 5.12
N ASN A 68 24.38 -40.68 5.89
CA ASN A 68 23.21 -41.54 5.84
C ASN A 68 22.10 -41.15 6.84
N SER A 69 22.19 -40.02 7.53
CA SER A 69 21.16 -39.54 8.45
C SER A 69 19.91 -39.07 7.72
N ALA A 70 18.83 -38.85 8.48
CA ALA A 70 17.58 -38.38 7.96
C ALA A 70 17.74 -37.02 7.23
N THR A 71 17.06 -36.89 6.11
CA THR A 71 16.97 -35.65 5.35
C THR A 71 15.61 -35.01 5.62
N PHE A 72 15.62 -33.74 5.99
CA PHE A 72 14.43 -32.96 6.24
C PHE A 72 14.11 -32.10 5.03
N SER A 73 12.84 -31.74 4.89
CA SER A 73 12.37 -30.84 3.85
C SER A 73 11.56 -29.71 4.48
N ILE A 74 11.84 -28.49 4.09
CA ILE A 74 11.12 -27.30 4.55
C ILE A 74 10.72 -26.42 3.38
N GLU A 75 9.48 -25.91 3.41
CA GLU A 75 9.01 -24.95 2.42
C GLU A 75 9.68 -23.59 2.62
N LYS A 76 10.06 -22.95 1.52
CA LYS A 76 10.68 -21.62 1.53
C LYS A 76 9.81 -20.55 2.17
N ASP A 77 8.49 -20.75 2.18
CA ASP A 77 7.54 -19.84 2.78
C ASP A 77 7.69 -19.65 4.30
N TYR A 78 8.33 -20.61 4.98
CA TYR A 78 8.64 -20.48 6.41
C TYR A 78 9.98 -19.79 6.67
N LEU A 79 10.78 -19.60 5.63
CA LEU A 79 12.14 -19.10 5.74
C LEU A 79 12.22 -17.60 5.43
N SER A 80 13.12 -16.90 6.11
CA SER A 80 13.48 -15.50 5.86
C SER A 80 14.74 -15.41 5.02
N LYS A 81 15.74 -16.26 5.31
CA LYS A 81 17.06 -16.18 4.68
C LYS A 81 17.78 -17.51 4.77
N ILE A 82 18.64 -17.78 3.79
CA ILE A 82 19.60 -18.87 3.81
C ILE A 82 20.98 -18.27 3.64
N ILE A 83 21.90 -18.67 4.48
CA ILE A 83 23.33 -18.33 4.36
C ILE A 83 24.07 -19.64 4.08
N PHE A 84 24.70 -19.73 2.93
CA PHE A 84 25.48 -20.90 2.53
C PHE A 84 26.90 -20.84 3.11
N GLU A 85 27.50 -22.01 3.33
CA GLU A 85 28.91 -22.15 3.72
C GLU A 85 29.85 -21.30 2.87
N SER A 86 29.55 -21.13 1.58
CA SER A 86 30.29 -20.27 0.65
C SER A 86 30.19 -18.77 0.93
N GLY A 87 29.45 -18.34 1.96
CA GLY A 87 29.13 -16.94 2.24
C GLY A 87 28.03 -16.34 1.35
N ARG A 88 27.51 -17.12 0.39
CA ARG A 88 26.38 -16.70 -0.44
C ARG A 88 25.12 -16.59 0.42
N VAL A 89 24.40 -15.50 0.26
CA VAL A 89 23.11 -15.26 0.95
C VAL A 89 21.97 -15.35 -0.04
N MET A 90 20.97 -16.18 0.26
CA MET A 90 19.70 -16.21 -0.43
C MET A 90 18.64 -15.56 0.48
N ASP A 91 18.21 -14.37 0.14
CA ASP A 91 17.17 -13.65 0.85
C ASP A 91 15.80 -14.16 0.37
N LEU A 92 15.06 -14.81 1.26
CA LEU A 92 13.70 -15.33 1.03
C LEU A 92 12.64 -14.47 1.73
N SER A 93 13.07 -13.40 2.41
CA SER A 93 12.17 -12.45 3.07
C SER A 93 11.38 -11.66 2.03
N LYS A 94 11.95 -11.46 0.84
CA LYS A 94 11.23 -11.02 -0.35
C LYS A 94 10.57 -12.24 -0.97
N THR A 95 9.31 -12.39 -0.76
CA THR A 95 8.49 -13.40 -1.44
C THR A 95 8.62 -13.19 -2.95
N MET A 96 8.40 -14.25 -3.75
CA MET A 96 8.34 -14.15 -5.22
C MET A 96 7.43 -13.01 -5.69
N MET A 97 6.47 -12.58 -4.86
CA MET A 97 5.53 -11.49 -5.14
C MET A 97 6.09 -10.08 -4.95
N ASP A 98 7.21 -9.94 -4.24
CA ASP A 98 7.94 -8.66 -4.13
C ASP A 98 9.02 -8.52 -5.23
N ASP A 99 9.17 -9.54 -6.09
CA ASP A 99 10.06 -9.46 -7.24
C ASP A 99 9.42 -8.59 -8.32
N GLU A 100 9.96 -7.39 -8.53
CA GLU A 100 9.49 -6.46 -9.55
C GLU A 100 9.46 -7.06 -10.96
N ARG A 101 10.27 -8.08 -11.24
CA ARG A 101 10.32 -8.77 -12.52
C ARG A 101 9.02 -9.49 -12.86
N ILE A 102 8.28 -9.98 -11.85
CA ILE A 102 6.97 -10.62 -12.05
C ILE A 102 5.94 -9.62 -12.58
N TYR A 103 6.08 -8.35 -12.19
CA TYR A 103 5.16 -7.27 -12.53
C TYR A 103 5.64 -6.43 -13.73
N ALA A 104 6.84 -6.71 -14.29
CA ALA A 104 7.47 -5.88 -15.31
C ALA A 104 6.61 -5.71 -16.58
N ASN A 105 5.87 -6.75 -16.96
CA ASN A 105 5.02 -6.76 -18.14
C ASN A 105 3.54 -6.50 -17.87
N GLN A 106 3.19 -6.21 -16.62
CA GLN A 106 1.80 -5.96 -16.23
C GLN A 106 1.43 -4.49 -16.45
N ARG A 107 0.14 -4.26 -16.65
CA ARG A 107 -0.42 -2.92 -16.82
C ARG A 107 -0.42 -2.19 -15.48
N ARG A 108 0.19 -1.01 -15.46
CA ARG A 108 0.37 -0.21 -14.23
C ARG A 108 -0.59 0.96 -14.13
N HIS A 109 -1.32 1.27 -15.21
CA HIS A 109 -2.18 2.43 -15.32
C HIS A 109 -3.63 1.99 -15.51
N GLY A 110 -4.56 2.73 -14.93
CA GLY A 110 -5.97 2.48 -15.12
C GLY A 110 -6.84 3.70 -14.95
N ILE A 111 -7.98 3.70 -15.63
CA ILE A 111 -9.04 4.70 -15.43
C ILE A 111 -10.24 3.99 -14.81
N LYS A 112 -10.83 4.61 -13.82
CA LYS A 112 -11.97 4.10 -13.05
C LYS A 112 -13.11 5.10 -13.04
N LEU A 113 -14.33 4.59 -13.11
CA LEU A 113 -15.56 5.34 -12.93
C LEU A 113 -16.25 4.85 -11.65
N ASP A 114 -16.62 5.75 -10.76
CA ASP A 114 -17.43 5.41 -9.60
C ASP A 114 -18.90 5.33 -10.02
N ILE A 115 -19.43 4.10 -10.04
CA ILE A 115 -20.81 3.86 -10.46
C ILE A 115 -21.83 4.23 -9.37
N GLY A 116 -21.40 4.24 -8.09
CA GLY A 116 -22.21 4.70 -6.97
C GLY A 116 -22.45 6.22 -7.03
N ALA A 117 -21.50 6.97 -7.53
CA ALA A 117 -21.58 8.40 -7.66
C ALA A 117 -22.71 8.86 -8.60
N ILE A 118 -22.97 8.10 -9.67
CA ILE A 118 -23.99 8.42 -10.67
C ILE A 118 -25.38 8.49 -10.02
N SER A 119 -25.66 7.66 -9.04
CA SER A 119 -26.95 7.68 -8.29
C SER A 119 -27.10 8.89 -7.35
N GLN A 120 -26.01 9.63 -7.11
CA GLN A 120 -25.93 10.80 -6.24
C GLN A 120 -25.73 12.10 -7.03
N ASN A 121 -26.16 12.12 -8.28
CA ASN A 121 -26.07 13.28 -9.19
C ASN A 121 -24.66 13.80 -9.47
N TYR A 122 -23.63 12.93 -9.46
CA TYR A 122 -22.30 13.30 -9.94
C TYR A 122 -21.60 12.15 -10.64
N MET A 123 -20.64 12.47 -11.49
CA MET A 123 -19.75 11.54 -12.15
C MET A 123 -18.35 11.71 -11.58
N PHE A 124 -17.72 10.62 -11.17
CA PHE A 124 -16.39 10.64 -10.60
C PHE A 124 -15.45 9.71 -11.37
N ILE A 125 -14.46 10.30 -12.03
CA ILE A 125 -13.47 9.61 -12.83
C ILE A 125 -12.13 9.70 -12.13
N VAL A 126 -11.44 8.56 -11.98
CA VAL A 126 -10.16 8.44 -11.29
C VAL A 126 -9.15 7.75 -12.18
N TYR A 127 -7.99 8.35 -12.34
CA TYR A 127 -6.79 7.73 -12.87
C TYR A 127 -5.97 7.16 -11.72
N GLU A 128 -5.45 5.95 -11.90
CA GLU A 128 -4.54 5.31 -10.95
C GLU A 128 -3.28 4.83 -11.65
N GLU A 129 -2.15 4.99 -10.99
CA GLU A 129 -0.86 4.45 -11.39
C GLU A 129 -0.21 3.68 -10.26
N ALA A 130 0.15 2.42 -10.52
CA ALA A 130 0.89 1.59 -9.58
C ALA A 130 2.39 1.92 -9.65
N ILE A 131 2.95 2.38 -8.54
CA ILE A 131 4.39 2.64 -8.39
C ILE A 131 5.11 1.30 -8.20
N ASN A 132 4.57 0.46 -7.31
CA ASN A 132 5.07 -0.88 -7.01
C ASN A 132 3.90 -1.76 -6.52
N PRO A 133 4.10 -3.06 -6.25
CA PRO A 133 3.03 -3.93 -5.77
C PRO A 133 2.35 -3.46 -4.48
N SER A 134 3.06 -2.70 -3.64
CA SER A 134 2.58 -2.23 -2.35
C SER A 134 2.05 -0.79 -2.36
N SER A 135 2.20 -0.05 -3.46
CA SER A 135 1.76 1.34 -3.52
C SER A 135 1.27 1.77 -4.89
N SER A 136 0.29 2.67 -4.90
CA SER A 136 -0.18 3.39 -6.08
C SER A 136 -0.68 4.77 -5.69
N TRP A 137 -0.71 5.70 -6.65
CA TRP A 137 -1.32 7.00 -6.47
C TRP A 137 -2.53 7.16 -7.38
N GLU A 138 -3.45 8.02 -6.97
CA GLU A 138 -4.66 8.34 -7.69
C GLU A 138 -4.83 9.84 -7.86
N ALA A 139 -5.36 10.23 -9.00
CA ALA A 139 -5.88 11.57 -9.23
C ALA A 139 -7.23 11.45 -9.95
N GLY A 140 -8.17 12.31 -9.60
CA GLY A 140 -9.51 12.22 -10.16
C GLY A 140 -10.18 13.59 -10.34
N ALA A 141 -11.19 13.59 -11.20
CA ALA A 141 -12.08 14.68 -11.42
C ALA A 141 -13.53 14.26 -11.13
N LEU A 142 -14.26 15.15 -10.52
CA LEU A 142 -15.65 15.00 -10.15
C LEU A 142 -16.48 16.05 -10.88
N PHE A 143 -17.59 15.64 -11.49
CA PHE A 143 -18.51 16.49 -12.25
C PHE A 143 -19.90 16.39 -11.63
N VAL A 144 -20.32 17.46 -10.95
CA VAL A 144 -21.65 17.56 -10.32
C VAL A 144 -22.70 17.89 -11.38
N GLY A 145 -23.86 17.29 -11.27
CA GLY A 145 -24.94 17.44 -12.25
C GLY A 145 -24.84 16.50 -13.45
N ALA A 146 -23.86 15.59 -13.45
CA ALA A 146 -23.66 14.58 -14.49
C ALA A 146 -24.15 13.18 -14.10
N GLY A 147 -25.01 13.08 -13.09
CA GLY A 147 -25.62 11.86 -12.62
C GLY A 147 -27.15 11.86 -12.69
N TYR A 148 -27.77 10.95 -11.95
CA TYR A 148 -29.21 10.90 -11.82
C TYR A 148 -29.68 11.84 -10.70
N GLU A 149 -30.48 12.85 -11.06
CA GLU A 149 -31.10 13.76 -10.11
C GLU A 149 -32.36 13.12 -9.52
N ASN A 150 -32.32 12.83 -8.24
CA ASN A 150 -33.49 12.28 -7.56
C ASN A 150 -34.45 13.42 -7.17
N GLN A 151 -35.46 13.68 -8.00
CA GLN A 151 -36.43 14.73 -7.79
C GLN A 151 -37.38 14.50 -6.60
N ASN A 152 -37.30 13.36 -5.92
CA ASN A 152 -38.16 13.00 -4.78
C ASN A 152 -37.49 13.23 -3.41
N GLY A 153 -36.27 13.71 -3.37
CA GLY A 153 -35.54 13.99 -2.13
C GLY A 153 -35.91 15.37 -1.57
N TRP A 154 -36.44 15.42 -0.38
CA TRP A 154 -36.80 16.68 0.32
C TRP A 154 -35.58 17.59 0.63
N ASN A 155 -34.36 17.16 0.32
CA ASN A 155 -33.13 17.83 0.76
C ASN A 155 -32.00 17.84 -0.28
N ASP A 156 -32.19 17.37 -1.51
CA ASP A 156 -31.18 17.47 -2.54
C ASP A 156 -31.22 18.88 -3.16
N PRO A 157 -30.06 19.54 -3.30
CA PRO A 157 -29.98 20.84 -3.96
C PRO A 157 -30.43 20.69 -5.41
N GLU A 158 -31.51 21.37 -5.74
CA GLU A 158 -32.06 21.36 -7.09
C GLU A 158 -31.03 21.90 -8.09
N ARG A 159 -30.92 21.26 -9.26
CA ARG A 159 -30.05 21.65 -10.37
C ARG A 159 -28.61 21.97 -9.96
N ALA A 160 -28.04 21.13 -9.12
CA ALA A 160 -26.65 21.26 -8.73
C ALA A 160 -25.74 21.07 -9.94
N MET A 161 -24.78 21.98 -10.12
CA MET A 161 -23.77 21.94 -11.19
C MET A 161 -22.42 22.36 -10.66
N GLY A 162 -21.37 21.59 -10.95
CA GLY A 162 -20.03 21.94 -10.49
C GLY A 162 -18.96 20.95 -10.85
N ALA A 163 -17.79 21.12 -10.24
CA ALA A 163 -16.66 20.24 -10.43
C ALA A 163 -15.82 20.11 -9.17
N GLY A 164 -15.07 19.03 -9.08
CA GLY A 164 -14.13 18.80 -7.99
C GLY A 164 -12.87 18.08 -8.45
N LEU A 165 -11.87 18.11 -7.59
CA LEU A 165 -10.59 17.45 -7.75
C LEU A 165 -10.35 16.52 -6.58
N TYR A 166 -9.67 15.44 -6.87
CA TYR A 166 -9.35 14.38 -5.93
C TYR A 166 -7.93 13.91 -6.12
N THR A 167 -7.27 13.58 -5.02
CA THR A 167 -6.00 12.88 -5.03
C THR A 167 -5.90 11.94 -3.84
N GLY A 168 -5.22 10.81 -4.02
CA GLY A 168 -5.02 9.82 -2.98
C GLY A 168 -3.78 8.99 -3.21
N PHE A 169 -3.27 8.42 -2.13
CA PHE A 169 -2.15 7.50 -2.17
C PHE A 169 -2.52 6.19 -1.49
N LYS A 170 -2.45 5.08 -2.24
CA LYS A 170 -2.77 3.75 -1.74
C LYS A 170 -1.54 3.06 -1.17
N PHE A 171 -1.67 2.60 0.06
CA PHE A 171 -0.78 1.63 0.68
C PHE A 171 -1.46 0.27 0.61
N LYS A 172 -1.03 -0.56 -0.33
CA LYS A 172 -1.60 -1.89 -0.53
C LYS A 172 -0.93 -2.88 0.41
N ARG A 173 -1.72 -3.75 1.02
CA ARG A 173 -1.17 -4.86 1.77
C ARG A 173 -0.48 -5.81 0.80
N SER A 174 0.72 -6.27 1.18
CA SER A 174 1.49 -7.23 0.38
C SER A 174 0.59 -8.39 -0.11
N PRO A 175 0.70 -8.77 -1.38
CA PRO A 175 -0.08 -9.87 -1.96
C PRO A 175 0.02 -11.19 -1.20
N ASN A 176 1.08 -11.39 -0.42
CA ASN A 176 1.34 -12.61 0.35
C ASN A 176 0.17 -13.10 1.21
N PHE A 177 -0.63 -12.15 1.74
CA PHE A 177 -1.78 -12.53 2.57
C PHE A 177 -2.88 -13.23 1.76
N TYR A 178 -3.01 -12.91 0.48
CA TYR A 178 -4.08 -13.45 -0.37
C TYR A 178 -3.61 -14.62 -1.24
N MET A 179 -2.30 -14.83 -1.37
CA MET A 179 -1.72 -15.65 -2.42
C MET A 179 -1.24 -17.02 -1.96
N GLN A 180 -1.34 -17.36 -0.69
CA GLN A 180 -1.15 -18.76 -0.27
C GLN A 180 -2.08 -19.75 -1.00
N ARG A 181 -3.07 -19.25 -1.74
CA ARG A 181 -4.03 -20.06 -2.52
C ARG A 181 -4.23 -19.60 -3.96
N MET A 182 -3.60 -18.54 -4.45
CA MET A 182 -3.83 -17.97 -5.78
C MET A 182 -2.53 -17.87 -6.58
N ARG A 183 -2.51 -18.48 -7.76
CA ARG A 183 -1.38 -18.48 -8.70
C ARG A 183 -1.17 -17.19 -9.48
N TYR A 184 -2.04 -16.19 -9.33
CA TYR A 184 -2.02 -14.97 -10.12
C TYR A 184 -2.09 -13.73 -9.24
N GLY A 185 -1.01 -12.93 -9.26
CA GLY A 185 -0.94 -11.61 -8.66
C GLY A 185 -0.88 -10.54 -9.74
N HIS A 186 -1.59 -9.45 -9.53
CA HIS A 186 -1.53 -8.28 -10.39
C HIS A 186 -1.09 -7.06 -9.59
N ILE A 187 -0.20 -6.22 -10.15
CA ILE A 187 0.36 -5.04 -9.48
C ILE A 187 -0.72 -4.07 -8.97
N MET A 188 -1.87 -4.01 -9.66
CA MET A 188 -3.01 -3.15 -9.30
C MET A 188 -3.96 -3.80 -8.29
N ARG A 189 -3.79 -5.09 -7.96
CA ARG A 189 -4.70 -5.84 -7.07
C ARG A 189 -4.28 -5.71 -5.61
N GLY A 190 -5.26 -5.71 -4.70
CA GLY A 190 -5.03 -5.86 -3.27
C GLY A 190 -5.96 -5.04 -2.40
N SER A 191 -5.99 -5.37 -1.11
CA SER A 191 -6.59 -4.52 -0.09
C SER A 191 -5.64 -3.38 0.23
N TYR A 192 -6.20 -2.23 0.55
CA TYR A 192 -5.40 -1.02 0.76
C TYR A 192 -5.97 -0.12 1.87
N ILE A 193 -5.10 0.74 2.35
CA ILE A 193 -5.42 1.93 3.11
C ILE A 193 -5.00 3.13 2.25
N LYS A 194 -5.88 4.15 2.15
CA LYS A 194 -5.66 5.28 1.26
C LYS A 194 -6.01 6.59 1.95
N PRO A 195 -5.05 7.37 2.43
CA PRO A 195 -5.24 8.78 2.68
C PRO A 195 -5.57 9.50 1.37
N ASN A 196 -6.59 10.34 1.40
CA ASN A 196 -7.03 11.10 0.24
C ASN A 196 -7.50 12.51 0.61
N LEU A 197 -7.47 13.37 -0.39
CA LEU A 197 -7.95 14.75 -0.32
C LEU A 197 -8.94 14.96 -1.47
N MET A 198 -10.02 15.66 -1.18
CA MET A 198 -11.03 16.04 -2.14
C MET A 198 -11.45 17.49 -1.94
N ILE A 199 -11.64 18.21 -3.02
CA ILE A 199 -12.23 19.55 -3.04
C ILE A 199 -13.31 19.60 -4.12
N THR A 200 -14.43 20.24 -3.84
CA THR A 200 -15.56 20.36 -4.76
C THR A 200 -16.15 21.75 -4.68
N THR A 201 -16.49 22.32 -5.81
CA THR A 201 -17.26 23.56 -5.91
C THR A 201 -18.46 23.34 -6.80
N PHE A 202 -19.61 23.83 -6.39
CA PHE A 202 -20.85 23.67 -7.15
C PHE A 202 -21.83 24.80 -6.85
N ASN A 203 -22.70 25.03 -7.80
CA ASN A 203 -23.83 25.94 -7.67
C ASN A 203 -25.11 25.11 -7.59
N TYR A 204 -26.09 25.55 -6.82
CA TYR A 204 -27.37 24.89 -6.66
C TYR A 204 -28.48 25.88 -6.42
N ASP A 205 -29.70 25.49 -6.67
CA ASP A 205 -30.90 26.30 -6.43
C ASP A 205 -31.43 25.97 -5.02
N ARG A 206 -31.51 27.01 -4.17
CA ARG A 206 -32.08 26.91 -2.82
C ARG A 206 -33.48 27.49 -2.82
N ILE A 207 -34.42 26.80 -2.21
CA ILE A 207 -35.76 27.33 -1.96
C ILE A 207 -35.67 28.42 -0.89
N ASP A 208 -36.17 29.61 -1.22
CA ASP A 208 -36.12 30.77 -0.35
C ASP A 208 -37.44 30.87 0.44
N TYR A 209 -37.41 30.35 1.64
CA TYR A 209 -38.58 30.39 2.57
C TYR A 209 -38.75 31.73 3.27
N ASP A 210 -37.80 32.67 3.13
CA ASP A 210 -37.84 33.99 3.73
C ASP A 210 -38.75 34.91 2.94
N HIS A 211 -39.06 34.55 1.69
CA HIS A 211 -40.00 35.24 0.84
C HIS A 211 -41.33 34.47 0.72
N PRO A 212 -42.50 35.14 0.67
CA PRO A 212 -43.76 34.49 0.50
C PRO A 212 -43.83 33.71 -0.83
N PRO A 213 -44.57 32.62 -0.90
CA PRO A 213 -44.78 31.90 -2.15
C PRO A 213 -45.54 32.76 -3.15
N ASP A 214 -45.26 32.55 -4.43
CA ASP A 214 -45.99 33.17 -5.53
C ASP A 214 -47.49 32.91 -5.38
N PRO A 215 -48.35 33.96 -5.40
CA PRO A 215 -49.80 33.81 -5.13
C PRO A 215 -50.53 33.04 -6.23
N VAL A 216 -49.92 32.82 -7.41
CA VAL A 216 -50.53 32.09 -8.53
C VAL A 216 -50.06 30.62 -8.55
N THR A 217 -48.74 30.40 -8.38
CA THR A 217 -48.16 29.06 -8.47
C THR A 217 -48.06 28.37 -7.11
N PHE A 218 -48.24 29.09 -6.01
CA PHE A 218 -48.00 28.62 -4.62
C PHE A 218 -46.59 28.05 -4.37
N MET A 219 -45.65 28.39 -5.24
CA MET A 219 -44.23 27.97 -5.12
C MET A 219 -43.43 29.07 -4.47
N TYR A 220 -42.48 28.67 -3.60
CA TYR A 220 -41.49 29.58 -3.05
C TYR A 220 -40.43 29.92 -4.13
N PRO A 221 -39.94 31.17 -4.14
CA PRO A 221 -38.87 31.54 -5.05
C PRO A 221 -37.61 30.70 -4.75
N THR A 222 -36.78 30.54 -5.79
CA THR A 222 -35.48 29.85 -5.66
C THR A 222 -34.37 30.85 -5.85
N THR A 223 -33.32 30.75 -5.05
CA THR A 223 -32.10 31.56 -5.16
C THR A 223 -30.90 30.68 -5.51
N ARG A 224 -30.13 31.13 -6.51
CA ARG A 224 -28.90 30.42 -6.93
C ARG A 224 -27.79 30.67 -5.91
N GLU A 225 -27.27 29.62 -5.28
CA GLU A 225 -26.17 29.71 -4.33
C GLU A 225 -24.95 28.91 -4.81
N SER A 226 -23.78 29.30 -4.31
CA SER A 226 -22.52 28.59 -4.56
C SER A 226 -21.99 27.99 -3.27
N ALA A 227 -21.51 26.76 -3.34
CA ALA A 227 -20.85 26.08 -2.23
C ALA A 227 -19.44 25.64 -2.64
N PHE A 228 -18.55 25.71 -1.67
CA PHE A 228 -17.22 25.09 -1.74
C PHE A 228 -17.08 24.13 -0.57
N ALA A 229 -16.65 22.91 -0.87
CA ALA A 229 -16.48 21.88 0.13
C ALA A 229 -15.15 21.17 -0.05
N GLY A 230 -14.60 20.63 1.01
CA GLY A 230 -13.38 19.83 0.98
C GLY A 230 -13.35 18.80 2.08
N ALA A 231 -12.61 17.73 1.87
CA ALA A 231 -12.43 16.67 2.84
C ALA A 231 -11.02 16.07 2.77
N ALA A 232 -10.52 15.69 3.94
CA ALA A 232 -9.37 14.82 4.11
C ALA A 232 -9.84 13.53 4.77
N MET A 233 -9.65 12.40 4.09
CA MET A 233 -10.22 11.12 4.51
C MET A 233 -9.18 10.01 4.50
N LEU A 234 -9.43 9.01 5.33
CA LEU A 234 -8.75 7.72 5.29
C LEU A 234 -9.73 6.67 4.77
N GLU A 235 -9.41 6.11 3.63
CA GLU A 235 -10.25 5.15 2.92
C GLU A 235 -9.64 3.75 3.00
N PHE A 236 -10.49 2.75 3.23
CA PHE A 236 -10.15 1.34 3.25
C PHE A 236 -10.89 0.65 2.12
N GLY A 237 -10.20 -0.16 1.37
CA GLY A 237 -10.83 -0.80 0.23
C GLY A 237 -10.09 -2.02 -0.26
N ASN A 238 -10.69 -2.64 -1.27
CA ASN A 238 -10.09 -3.75 -1.99
C ASN A 238 -10.28 -3.54 -3.49
N GLN A 239 -9.24 -3.79 -4.24
CA GLN A 239 -9.22 -3.70 -5.69
C GLN A 239 -8.98 -5.08 -6.29
N LEU A 240 -9.90 -5.52 -7.11
CA LEU A 240 -9.85 -6.75 -7.86
C LEU A 240 -9.50 -6.45 -9.31
N VAL A 241 -8.67 -7.27 -9.91
CA VAL A 241 -8.38 -7.24 -11.34
C VAL A 241 -8.95 -8.49 -11.96
N LEU A 242 -9.83 -8.29 -12.93
CA LEU A 242 -10.52 -9.32 -13.68
C LEU A 242 -9.99 -9.32 -15.13
N SER A 243 -9.63 -10.48 -15.66
CA SER A 243 -9.27 -10.65 -17.08
C SER A 243 -8.17 -9.69 -17.59
N GLU A 244 -7.18 -9.33 -16.75
CA GLU A 244 -6.03 -8.47 -17.11
C GLU A 244 -6.38 -7.05 -17.59
N ARG A 245 -7.66 -6.69 -17.68
CA ARG A 245 -8.09 -5.39 -18.22
C ARG A 245 -9.15 -4.70 -17.37
N LEU A 246 -10.00 -5.46 -16.73
CA LEU A 246 -11.11 -4.93 -15.95
C LEU A 246 -10.71 -4.85 -14.48
N MET A 247 -11.01 -3.73 -13.85
CA MET A 247 -10.85 -3.53 -12.41
C MET A 247 -12.21 -3.31 -11.76
N VAL A 248 -12.37 -3.85 -10.55
CA VAL A 248 -13.48 -3.53 -9.66
C VAL A 248 -12.90 -3.15 -8.31
N GLU A 249 -13.28 -2.00 -7.80
CA GLU A 249 -12.83 -1.48 -6.52
C GLU A 249 -14.06 -1.16 -5.66
N TYR A 250 -14.03 -1.59 -4.41
CA TYR A 250 -14.99 -1.17 -3.40
C TYR A 250 -14.26 -0.63 -2.18
N SER A 251 -14.80 0.44 -1.61
CA SER A 251 -14.16 1.15 -0.52
C SER A 251 -15.15 1.81 0.42
N ALA A 252 -14.68 2.05 1.64
CA ALA A 252 -15.35 2.87 2.64
C ALA A 252 -14.29 3.77 3.29
N GLY A 253 -14.63 5.03 3.49
CA GLY A 253 -13.74 6.01 4.07
C GLY A 253 -14.42 6.88 5.13
N PHE A 254 -13.61 7.45 5.99
CA PHE A 254 -14.03 8.44 6.98
C PHE A 254 -12.93 9.49 7.17
N GLY A 255 -13.31 10.66 7.63
CA GLY A 255 -12.35 11.75 7.83
C GLY A 255 -13.00 13.03 8.32
N TYR A 256 -12.35 14.12 8.00
CA TYR A 256 -12.78 15.48 8.30
C TYR A 256 -13.06 16.24 7.02
N GLY A 257 -14.18 16.97 7.01
CA GLY A 257 -14.55 17.83 5.91
C GLY A 257 -14.99 19.21 6.36
N PHE A 258 -15.11 20.11 5.41
CA PHE A 258 -15.65 21.44 5.62
C PHE A 258 -16.50 21.85 4.41
N THR A 259 -17.42 22.78 4.64
CA THR A 259 -18.19 23.41 3.57
C THR A 259 -18.44 24.89 3.91
N THR A 260 -18.52 25.73 2.91
CA THR A 260 -18.82 27.17 3.08
C THR A 260 -20.29 27.44 3.31
N LYS A 261 -21.17 26.45 3.07
CA LYS A 261 -22.60 26.55 3.29
C LYS A 261 -23.05 25.47 4.26
N GLN A 262 -23.74 25.86 5.33
CA GLN A 262 -24.44 24.95 6.20
C GLN A 262 -25.61 24.36 5.43
N ALA A 263 -25.57 23.09 5.16
CA ALA A 263 -26.70 22.40 4.58
C ALA A 263 -27.58 21.83 5.67
N TYR A 264 -28.87 22.01 5.53
CA TYR A 264 -29.84 21.31 6.32
C TYR A 264 -29.78 19.81 6.01
N TRP A 265 -29.72 18.97 7.04
CA TRP A 265 -29.96 17.53 7.08
C TRP A 265 -29.84 16.76 5.74
N ASN A 266 -28.81 15.93 5.57
CA ASN A 266 -28.51 15.07 4.40
C ASN A 266 -27.89 15.73 3.18
N TYR A 267 -27.07 16.73 3.38
CA TYR A 267 -26.35 17.36 2.29
C TYR A 267 -25.20 16.47 1.82
N SER A 268 -25.28 16.00 0.58
CA SER A 268 -24.14 15.41 -0.10
C SER A 268 -23.25 16.53 -0.63
N ASN A 269 -22.00 16.58 -0.15
CA ASN A 269 -21.00 17.50 -0.71
C ASN A 269 -20.31 16.93 -1.95
N TYR A 270 -21.01 16.05 -2.66
CA TYR A 270 -20.54 15.38 -3.87
C TYR A 270 -19.12 14.81 -3.72
N GLY A 271 -19.05 13.50 -3.49
CA GLY A 271 -17.82 12.76 -3.22
C GLY A 271 -17.63 12.35 -1.76
N PHE A 272 -18.33 12.97 -0.83
CA PHE A 272 -18.41 12.56 0.57
C PHE A 272 -19.73 13.02 1.19
N SER A 273 -20.14 12.33 2.26
CA SER A 273 -21.33 12.65 3.04
C SER A 273 -20.94 12.86 4.49
N GLY A 274 -21.72 13.62 5.24
CA GLY A 274 -21.48 13.74 6.68
C GLY A 274 -22.25 14.86 7.35
N GLY A 275 -22.12 14.97 8.67
CA GLY A 275 -22.68 16.04 9.50
C GLY A 275 -21.90 17.36 9.41
N VAL A 276 -21.39 17.68 8.24
CA VAL A 276 -20.62 18.91 8.00
C VAL A 276 -21.55 20.10 8.17
N GLY A 277 -21.31 20.94 9.14
CA GLY A 277 -22.07 22.18 9.36
C GLY A 277 -22.90 22.20 10.63
N THR A 278 -22.86 21.21 11.46
CA THR A 278 -23.28 21.34 12.85
C THR A 278 -22.05 21.66 13.73
N ASP A 279 -22.22 22.45 14.78
CA ASP A 279 -21.18 22.78 15.77
C ASP A 279 -20.54 21.54 16.44
N LEU A 280 -20.94 20.34 16.06
CA LEU A 280 -20.67 19.11 16.77
C LEU A 280 -19.54 18.26 16.22
N ALA A 281 -19.16 18.32 14.98
CA ALA A 281 -17.91 17.77 14.42
C ALA A 281 -17.96 17.67 12.89
N PRO A 282 -16.89 18.02 12.20
CA PRO A 282 -16.79 17.97 10.74
C PRO A 282 -16.47 16.54 10.25
N TYR A 283 -17.15 15.53 10.79
CA TYR A 283 -16.92 14.16 10.37
C TYR A 283 -17.62 13.88 9.05
N VAL A 284 -16.88 13.29 8.14
CA VAL A 284 -17.37 12.88 6.83
C VAL A 284 -17.06 11.42 6.56
N TRP A 285 -17.86 10.81 5.70
CA TRP A 285 -17.66 9.44 5.23
C TRP A 285 -17.93 9.34 3.72
N ASN A 286 -17.38 8.32 3.10
CA ASN A 286 -17.72 7.97 1.73
C ASN A 286 -17.80 6.46 1.55
N PHE A 287 -18.54 6.05 0.53
CA PHE A 287 -18.55 4.69 0.01
C PHE A 287 -18.35 4.77 -1.49
N GLY A 288 -17.42 3.96 -2.01
CA GLY A 288 -17.10 3.93 -3.43
C GLY A 288 -17.28 2.53 -3.99
N LEU A 289 -17.88 2.46 -5.18
CA LEU A 289 -17.91 1.27 -6.01
C LEU A 289 -17.44 1.68 -7.41
N LYS A 290 -16.18 1.40 -7.72
CA LYS A 290 -15.56 1.83 -8.96
C LYS A 290 -15.34 0.66 -9.90
N VAL A 291 -15.65 0.87 -11.16
CA VAL A 291 -15.32 -0.04 -12.26
C VAL A 291 -14.31 0.65 -13.16
N GLY A 292 -13.25 -0.05 -13.53
CA GLY A 292 -12.16 0.54 -14.27
C GLY A 292 -11.58 -0.36 -15.35
N TYR A 293 -10.81 0.27 -16.20
CA TYR A 293 -10.12 -0.37 -17.31
C TYR A 293 -8.61 -0.09 -17.22
N LEU A 294 -7.80 -1.16 -17.35
CA LEU A 294 -6.35 -1.08 -17.34
C LEU A 294 -5.83 -0.65 -18.72
N LEU A 295 -5.10 0.44 -18.74
CA LEU A 295 -4.44 0.99 -19.92
C LEU A 295 -3.15 0.20 -20.25
N LYS A 296 -2.70 0.32 -21.50
CA LYS A 296 -1.41 -0.24 -21.92
C LYS A 296 -0.27 0.58 -21.33
#